data_d19ea5fa65dc77c02440ae342faa5b38
#
_entry.id   d19ea5fa65dc77c02440ae342faa5b38
#
_cell.length_a   1.000
_cell.length_b   1.000
_cell.length_c   1.000
_cell.angle_alpha   90.00
_cell.angle_beta   90.00
_cell.angle_gamma   90.00
#
_symmetry.space_group_name_H-M   'P 1'
#
loop_
_entity.id
_entity.type
_entity.pdbx_description
1 polymer ?
#
loop_
_entity_poly.entity_id
_entity_poly.type
_entity_poly.pdbx_seq_one_letter_code
_entity_poly.pdbx_strand_id
1 'polypeptide(L)'
;MAERKVRKTAGKTAANTTKRTATKTTAKTAAKRTTRTKAAAKEDFRIGELDQYLFSMGMRYDIYKKMGAHEAVMNGKKGVYFAVWAPNAATVSVIGEFNGWREEANPMTRLEPSGIYEGFVVGAKVGMLYKFFIKTKDGRGLYKADPFANYAEQRPGTASRITDITKLRWSDAAWMEARKQRDNDSLPVSIYEVHPGSWKKHPHGEDEDGFYNYREFAKSLAEYVKEMGYTHVELMGIAEHPFDGSWGYQVTGYYAPTSRYGTPEDFAYMVNYLHKQKIGVILDWVPAHFPRDAHGLEEFDGGCVYEYADPKKGEHPEWGTKVFDFGKSEVKNFLIANALYWVEH
;
A
#
# COMPACT_ATOMS: atom_id res chain seq x y z
N MET A 1 32.68 -47.03 39.64
CA MET A 1 33.62 -47.76 38.70
C MET A 1 33.48 -47.04 37.37
N ALA A 2 34.43 -46.45 36.70
CA ALA A 2 35.88 -46.25 36.92
C ALA A 2 36.22 -44.89 36.31
N GLU A 3 37.03 -44.18 37.03
CA GLU A 3 37.78 -42.99 36.54
C GLU A 3 38.71 -43.34 35.40
N ARG A 4 38.95 -42.41 34.49
CA ARG A 4 40.27 -42.35 33.86
C ARG A 4 40.70 -40.87 33.63
N LYS A 5 41.77 -40.58 34.34
CA LYS A 5 42.56 -39.33 34.39
C LYS A 5 43.48 -39.20 33.17
N VAL A 6 43.70 -37.97 32.75
CA VAL A 6 45.00 -37.24 32.53
C VAL A 6 45.77 -37.50 31.25
N ARG A 7 46.10 -36.43 30.47
CA ARG A 7 47.45 -35.88 30.46
C ARG A 7 47.53 -34.52 29.73
N LYS A 8 48.10 -33.54 30.48
CA LYS A 8 48.68 -32.29 29.96
C LYS A 8 50.00 -32.58 29.23
N THR A 9 50.28 -31.86 28.13
CA THR A 9 51.66 -31.51 27.77
C THR A 9 51.70 -30.09 27.25
N ALA A 10 52.54 -29.31 27.91
CA ALA A 10 52.93 -27.96 27.54
C ALA A 10 54.13 -28.03 26.57
N GLY A 11 54.16 -27.11 25.62
CA GLY A 11 55.34 -26.86 24.78
C GLY A 11 55.52 -25.37 24.54
N LYS A 12 56.49 -24.80 25.22
CA LYS A 12 57.06 -23.45 24.99
C LYS A 12 58.05 -23.48 23.83
N THR A 13 58.06 -22.46 22.97
CA THR A 13 59.25 -21.90 22.29
C THR A 13 58.86 -20.55 21.73
N ALA A 14 59.29 -19.48 22.28
CA ALA A 14 60.46 -18.61 22.08
C ALA A 14 60.29 -17.62 20.90
N ALA A 15 60.40 -16.35 21.31
CA ALA A 15 60.36 -15.13 20.51
C ALA A 15 61.50 -15.00 19.49
N ASN A 16 61.21 -14.28 18.41
CA ASN A 16 62.26 -13.57 17.71
C ASN A 16 61.77 -12.17 17.25
N THR A 17 62.39 -11.15 17.80
CA THR A 17 62.18 -9.76 17.59
C THR A 17 63.04 -9.29 16.42
N THR A 18 62.43 -8.70 15.39
CA THR A 18 63.20 -7.92 14.41
C THR A 18 62.52 -6.54 14.24
N LYS A 19 63.16 -5.53 14.82
CA LYS A 19 62.88 -4.11 14.58
C LYS A 19 63.30 -3.77 13.16
N ARG A 20 62.41 -3.15 12.42
CA ARG A 20 62.76 -2.39 11.20
C ARG A 20 62.08 -1.02 11.28
N THR A 21 62.97 -0.01 11.38
CA THR A 21 62.74 1.40 11.26
C THR A 21 62.08 1.77 9.93
N ALA A 22 60.94 2.45 9.96
CA ALA A 22 60.32 3.00 8.77
C ALA A 22 60.32 4.53 8.84
N THR A 23 60.97 5.09 7.85
CA THR A 23 61.13 6.53 7.57
C THR A 23 59.79 7.16 7.21
N LYS A 24 59.46 8.28 7.83
CA LYS A 24 58.32 9.13 7.47
C LYS A 24 58.60 9.82 6.13
N THR A 25 57.70 9.65 5.16
CA THR A 25 57.57 10.59 4.02
C THR A 25 56.12 11.05 3.97
N THR A 26 55.93 12.31 4.29
CA THR A 26 54.66 13.01 4.15
C THR A 26 54.42 13.40 2.70
N ALA A 27 53.39 12.84 2.08
CA ALA A 27 52.83 13.40 0.86
C ALA A 27 51.34 13.70 1.11
N LYS A 28 51.04 15.00 1.30
CA LYS A 28 49.70 15.55 1.25
C LYS A 28 49.20 15.53 -0.20
N THR A 29 48.30 14.62 -0.55
CA THR A 29 47.51 14.74 -1.75
C THR A 29 46.05 14.95 -1.35
N ALA A 30 45.59 16.21 -1.45
CA ALA A 30 44.23 16.60 -1.25
C ALA A 30 43.38 16.06 -2.41
N ALA A 31 42.70 14.94 -2.21
CA ALA A 31 41.69 14.48 -3.11
C ALA A 31 40.43 15.37 -2.96
N LYS A 32 40.20 16.25 -3.90
CA LYS A 32 38.92 16.93 -4.11
C LYS A 32 37.82 15.88 -4.28
N ARG A 33 37.05 15.64 -3.23
CA ARG A 33 35.81 14.87 -3.27
C ARG A 33 34.75 15.71 -3.98
N THR A 34 34.66 15.58 -5.31
CA THR A 34 33.53 16.05 -6.08
C THR A 34 32.30 15.30 -5.59
N THR A 35 31.48 15.98 -4.81
CA THR A 35 30.11 15.57 -4.51
C THR A 35 29.31 15.64 -5.82
N ARG A 36 29.31 14.54 -6.54
CA ARG A 36 28.38 14.32 -7.65
C ARG A 36 27.02 14.12 -7.00
N THR A 37 26.23 15.20 -6.89
CA THR A 37 24.80 15.10 -6.64
C THR A 37 24.24 14.21 -7.73
N LYS A 38 23.89 12.96 -7.37
CA LYS A 38 23.01 12.13 -8.19
C LYS A 38 21.72 12.92 -8.34
N ALA A 39 21.48 13.50 -9.51
CA ALA A 39 20.14 13.87 -9.90
C ALA A 39 19.31 12.60 -9.69
N ALA A 40 18.28 12.67 -8.84
CA ALA A 40 17.32 11.60 -8.70
C ALA A 40 16.84 11.27 -10.11
N ALA A 41 17.04 10.04 -10.56
CA ALA A 41 16.47 9.59 -11.80
C ALA A 41 14.97 9.86 -11.68
N LYS A 42 14.38 10.62 -12.62
CA LYS A 42 12.94 10.76 -12.70
C LYS A 42 12.36 9.35 -12.72
N GLU A 43 11.57 9.00 -11.73
CA GLU A 43 10.85 7.74 -11.73
C GLU A 43 10.02 7.68 -13.01
N ASP A 44 10.26 6.68 -13.83
CA ASP A 44 9.46 6.44 -15.02
C ASP A 44 8.21 5.66 -14.59
N PHE A 45 7.10 6.37 -14.44
CA PHE A 45 5.81 5.78 -14.05
C PHE A 45 5.17 4.91 -15.15
N ARG A 46 5.72 4.92 -16.36
CA ARG A 46 5.16 4.14 -17.45
C ARG A 46 5.41 2.65 -17.26
N ILE A 47 4.41 1.87 -17.71
CA ILE A 47 4.51 0.41 -17.75
C ILE A 47 5.40 0.00 -18.93
N GLY A 48 6.57 -0.59 -18.64
CA GLY A 48 7.48 -1.15 -19.64
C GLY A 48 7.20 -2.63 -19.95
N GLU A 49 7.88 -3.18 -20.95
CA GLU A 49 7.76 -4.61 -21.31
C GLU A 49 8.14 -5.54 -20.15
N LEU A 50 9.20 -5.19 -19.41
CA LEU A 50 9.60 -5.97 -18.23
C LEU A 50 8.54 -5.93 -17.13
N ASP A 51 7.89 -4.78 -16.91
CA ASP A 51 6.81 -4.67 -15.93
C ASP A 51 5.63 -5.57 -16.30
N GLN A 52 5.23 -5.55 -17.59
CA GLN A 52 4.16 -6.40 -18.11
C GLN A 52 4.50 -7.88 -17.94
N TYR A 53 5.70 -8.29 -18.31
CA TYR A 53 6.16 -9.67 -18.17
C TYR A 53 6.15 -10.12 -16.69
N LEU A 54 6.76 -9.34 -15.80
CA LEU A 54 6.82 -9.68 -14.38
C LEU A 54 5.43 -9.66 -13.72
N PHE A 55 4.56 -8.75 -14.13
CA PHE A 55 3.17 -8.71 -13.65
C PHE A 55 2.40 -9.97 -14.06
N SER A 56 2.49 -10.39 -15.32
CA SER A 56 1.84 -11.61 -15.81
C SER A 56 2.41 -12.89 -15.16
N MET A 57 3.65 -12.85 -14.70
CA MET A 57 4.27 -13.93 -13.93
C MET A 57 3.95 -13.87 -12.42
N GLY A 58 3.26 -12.84 -11.95
CA GLY A 58 2.95 -12.63 -10.54
C GLY A 58 4.17 -12.24 -9.69
N MET A 59 5.16 -11.54 -10.28
CA MET A 59 6.46 -11.25 -9.67
C MET A 59 6.80 -9.75 -9.62
N ARG A 60 5.90 -8.86 -10.04
CA ARG A 60 6.10 -7.40 -9.98
C ARG A 60 5.48 -6.83 -8.69
N TYR A 61 6.08 -7.08 -7.56
CA TYR A 61 5.49 -6.78 -6.25
C TYR A 61 5.39 -5.29 -5.90
N ASP A 62 6.13 -4.42 -6.58
CA ASP A 62 6.04 -2.96 -6.47
C ASP A 62 5.23 -2.31 -7.60
N ILE A 63 4.37 -3.09 -8.27
CA ILE A 63 3.56 -2.63 -9.41
C ILE A 63 2.65 -1.46 -9.04
N TYR A 64 2.24 -1.32 -7.77
CA TYR A 64 1.45 -0.19 -7.28
C TYR A 64 2.14 1.17 -7.44
N LYS A 65 3.47 1.18 -7.65
CA LYS A 65 4.22 2.41 -7.98
C LYS A 65 3.98 2.88 -9.42
N LYS A 66 3.34 2.04 -10.24
CA LYS A 66 3.08 2.30 -11.66
C LYS A 66 1.60 2.16 -12.05
N MET A 67 0.86 1.23 -11.42
CA MET A 67 -0.59 1.11 -11.57
C MET A 67 -1.29 2.17 -10.72
N GLY A 68 -2.50 2.56 -11.14
CA GLY A 68 -3.24 3.62 -10.49
C GLY A 68 -2.99 4.99 -11.13
N ALA A 69 -3.03 6.06 -10.32
CA ALA A 69 -2.92 7.45 -10.76
C ALA A 69 -1.68 8.14 -10.17
N HIS A 70 -0.77 8.61 -11.03
CA HIS A 70 0.50 9.22 -10.61
C HIS A 70 0.72 10.58 -11.28
N GLU A 71 1.03 11.62 -10.48
CA GLU A 71 1.46 12.91 -11.05
C GLU A 71 2.73 12.73 -11.88
N ALA A 72 2.71 13.24 -13.10
CA ALA A 72 3.84 13.11 -14.01
C ALA A 72 4.00 14.35 -14.89
N VAL A 73 5.19 14.49 -15.49
CA VAL A 73 5.44 15.44 -16.55
C VAL A 73 5.84 14.65 -17.79
N MET A 74 4.96 14.63 -18.79
CA MET A 74 5.19 13.94 -20.05
C MET A 74 5.20 14.95 -21.20
N ASN A 75 6.24 14.91 -22.03
CA ASN A 75 6.44 15.86 -23.16
C ASN A 75 6.34 17.33 -22.71
N GLY A 76 6.89 17.67 -21.53
CA GLY A 76 6.88 19.03 -20.97
C GLY A 76 5.54 19.48 -20.37
N LYS A 77 4.50 18.66 -20.41
CA LYS A 77 3.18 18.99 -19.86
C LYS A 77 2.96 18.27 -18.52
N LYS A 78 2.44 19.02 -17.55
CA LYS A 78 2.04 18.46 -16.23
C LYS A 78 0.67 17.79 -16.36
N GLY A 79 0.48 16.67 -15.72
CA GLY A 79 -0.77 15.93 -15.69
C GLY A 79 -0.66 14.70 -14.79
N VAL A 80 -1.56 13.75 -15.00
CA VAL A 80 -1.59 12.48 -14.28
C VAL A 80 -1.52 11.33 -15.27
N TYR A 81 -0.64 10.40 -15.02
CA TYR A 81 -0.57 9.12 -15.68
C TYR A 81 -1.48 8.13 -14.95
N PHE A 82 -2.25 7.38 -15.72
CA PHE A 82 -3.17 6.36 -15.23
C PHE A 82 -2.83 5.01 -15.84
N ALA A 83 -2.89 3.95 -15.04
CA ALA A 83 -2.75 2.59 -15.54
C ALA A 83 -3.70 1.64 -14.79
N VAL A 84 -4.36 0.74 -15.53
CA VAL A 84 -5.32 -0.23 -14.98
C VAL A 84 -5.28 -1.56 -15.76
N TRP A 85 -5.45 -2.66 -15.06
CA TRP A 85 -5.52 -3.99 -15.66
C TRP A 85 -6.98 -4.37 -15.96
N ALA A 86 -7.30 -4.52 -17.23
CA ALA A 86 -8.64 -4.84 -17.73
C ALA A 86 -8.56 -5.73 -19.00
N PRO A 87 -8.08 -6.99 -18.87
CA PRO A 87 -7.65 -7.81 -20.00
C PRO A 87 -8.77 -8.17 -20.98
N ASN A 88 -10.03 -8.19 -20.53
CA ASN A 88 -11.18 -8.55 -21.36
C ASN A 88 -11.94 -7.33 -21.91
N ALA A 89 -11.59 -6.10 -21.47
CA ALA A 89 -12.24 -4.89 -21.95
C ALA A 89 -12.12 -4.71 -23.48
N ALA A 90 -13.15 -4.14 -24.10
CA ALA A 90 -13.06 -3.65 -25.48
C ALA A 90 -12.29 -2.32 -25.54
N THR A 91 -12.64 -1.37 -24.66
CA THR A 91 -11.93 -0.10 -24.48
C THR A 91 -11.98 0.34 -23.03
N VAL A 92 -11.01 1.15 -22.63
CA VAL A 92 -10.98 1.81 -21.32
C VAL A 92 -10.73 3.30 -21.54
N SER A 93 -11.45 4.13 -20.80
CA SER A 93 -11.21 5.56 -20.69
C SER A 93 -11.09 5.97 -19.22
N VAL A 94 -10.32 7.00 -18.94
CA VAL A 94 -10.34 7.62 -17.60
C VAL A 94 -11.25 8.84 -17.63
N ILE A 95 -12.20 8.88 -16.69
CA ILE A 95 -13.21 9.94 -16.55
C ILE A 95 -13.10 10.56 -15.16
N GLY A 96 -13.43 11.84 -15.04
CA GLY A 96 -13.35 12.53 -13.77
C GLY A 96 -13.66 14.02 -13.89
N GLU A 97 -13.41 14.76 -12.81
CA GLU A 97 -13.64 16.21 -12.76
C GLU A 97 -12.84 16.97 -13.84
N PHE A 98 -11.67 16.46 -14.22
CA PHE A 98 -10.80 17.07 -15.24
C PHE A 98 -11.39 17.04 -16.67
N ASN A 99 -12.39 16.22 -16.94
CA ASN A 99 -13.02 16.12 -18.25
C ASN A 99 -14.56 16.16 -18.20
N GLY A 100 -15.14 16.55 -17.04
CA GLY A 100 -16.58 16.60 -16.85
C GLY A 100 -17.26 15.23 -16.93
N TRP A 101 -16.56 14.15 -16.52
CA TRP A 101 -17.06 12.76 -16.49
C TRP A 101 -17.47 12.20 -17.86
N ARG A 102 -16.91 12.75 -18.95
CA ARG A 102 -17.24 12.32 -20.31
C ARG A 102 -16.52 11.02 -20.64
N GLU A 103 -17.29 9.99 -20.97
CA GLU A 103 -16.85 8.60 -21.15
C GLU A 103 -15.74 8.42 -22.21
N GLU A 104 -15.77 9.22 -23.27
CA GLU A 104 -14.86 9.08 -24.42
C GLU A 104 -13.75 10.14 -24.46
N ALA A 105 -13.67 11.02 -23.43
CA ALA A 105 -12.79 12.18 -23.49
C ALA A 105 -11.30 11.81 -23.35
N ASN A 106 -10.95 10.79 -22.60
CA ASN A 106 -9.58 10.37 -22.36
C ASN A 106 -9.44 8.85 -22.54
N PRO A 107 -9.46 8.36 -23.79
CA PRO A 107 -9.25 6.93 -24.05
C PRO A 107 -7.84 6.52 -23.67
N MET A 108 -7.71 5.32 -23.15
CA MET A 108 -6.45 4.71 -22.73
C MET A 108 -5.95 3.73 -23.79
N THR A 109 -4.63 3.59 -23.88
CA THR A 109 -3.97 2.65 -24.81
C THR A 109 -3.78 1.30 -24.12
N ARG A 110 -4.21 0.23 -24.79
CA ARG A 110 -3.97 -1.13 -24.36
C ARG A 110 -2.52 -1.54 -24.63
N LEU A 111 -1.88 -2.12 -23.63
CA LEU A 111 -0.55 -2.69 -23.74
C LEU A 111 -0.67 -4.21 -23.94
N GLU A 112 -0.21 -4.68 -25.08
CA GLU A 112 -0.23 -6.11 -25.40
C GLU A 112 1.09 -6.79 -24.99
N PRO A 113 1.06 -8.03 -24.48
CA PRO A 113 -0.12 -8.90 -24.33
C PRO A 113 -0.76 -8.82 -22.95
N SER A 114 -0.32 -7.91 -22.04
CA SER A 114 -0.70 -7.92 -20.62
C SER A 114 -2.17 -7.58 -20.34
N GLY A 115 -2.82 -6.85 -21.26
CA GLY A 115 -4.18 -6.33 -21.02
C GLY A 115 -4.21 -5.15 -20.02
N ILE A 116 -3.06 -4.54 -19.72
CA ILE A 116 -2.99 -3.28 -19.00
C ILE A 116 -3.34 -2.15 -19.97
N TYR A 117 -4.12 -1.18 -19.51
CA TYR A 117 -4.39 0.06 -20.21
C TYR A 117 -3.64 1.20 -19.53
N GLU A 118 -3.01 2.06 -20.31
CA GLU A 118 -2.33 3.28 -19.83
C GLU A 118 -2.81 4.53 -20.54
N GLY A 119 -2.76 5.68 -19.84
CA GLY A 119 -3.11 6.97 -20.42
C GLY A 119 -2.52 8.12 -19.62
N PHE A 120 -2.31 9.28 -20.28
CA PHE A 120 -1.84 10.50 -19.62
C PHE A 120 -2.82 11.64 -19.86
N VAL A 121 -3.28 12.26 -18.78
CA VAL A 121 -4.27 13.34 -18.84
C VAL A 121 -3.63 14.64 -18.41
N VAL A 122 -3.48 15.55 -19.37
CA VAL A 122 -2.99 16.92 -19.13
C VAL A 122 -4.02 17.69 -18.31
N GLY A 123 -3.58 18.35 -17.23
CA GLY A 123 -4.43 19.20 -16.41
C GLY A 123 -5.17 18.45 -15.29
N ALA A 124 -5.18 17.12 -15.28
CA ALA A 124 -5.56 16.36 -14.08
C ALA A 124 -4.58 16.65 -12.94
N LYS A 125 -5.08 16.71 -11.69
CA LYS A 125 -4.31 17.13 -10.50
C LYS A 125 -4.69 16.30 -9.29
N VAL A 126 -3.79 16.24 -8.32
CA VAL A 126 -4.08 15.73 -6.96
C VAL A 126 -5.33 16.43 -6.39
N GLY A 127 -6.18 15.64 -5.76
CA GLY A 127 -7.45 16.02 -5.16
C GLY A 127 -8.66 15.79 -6.06
N MET A 128 -8.49 15.70 -7.38
CA MET A 128 -9.59 15.45 -8.31
C MET A 128 -10.11 14.02 -8.23
N LEU A 129 -11.42 13.87 -8.41
CA LEU A 129 -12.11 12.59 -8.46
C LEU A 129 -12.04 11.98 -9.87
N TYR A 130 -11.95 10.65 -9.93
CA TYR A 130 -11.93 9.92 -11.19
C TYR A 130 -12.47 8.49 -11.06
N LYS A 131 -12.82 7.90 -12.20
CA LYS A 131 -13.13 6.49 -12.39
C LYS A 131 -12.55 6.01 -13.72
N PHE A 132 -12.48 4.69 -13.89
CA PHE A 132 -12.34 4.09 -15.20
C PHE A 132 -13.72 3.79 -15.79
N PHE A 133 -13.96 4.26 -17.01
CA PHE A 133 -15.09 3.83 -17.83
C PHE A 133 -14.61 2.70 -18.73
N ILE A 134 -15.16 1.51 -18.51
CA ILE A 134 -14.77 0.29 -19.22
C ILE A 134 -15.93 -0.13 -20.12
N LYS A 135 -15.68 -0.17 -21.42
CA LYS A 135 -16.62 -0.73 -22.39
C LYS A 135 -16.29 -2.21 -22.56
N THR A 136 -17.26 -3.04 -22.28
CA THR A 136 -17.12 -4.50 -22.41
C THR A 136 -17.28 -4.94 -23.86
N LYS A 137 -16.86 -6.18 -24.21
CA LYS A 137 -17.01 -6.72 -25.57
C LYS A 137 -18.46 -6.91 -25.99
N ASP A 138 -19.37 -7.11 -25.02
CA ASP A 138 -20.82 -7.20 -25.25
C ASP A 138 -21.53 -5.84 -25.28
N GLY A 139 -20.75 -4.73 -25.17
CA GLY A 139 -21.23 -3.36 -25.34
C GLY A 139 -21.72 -2.68 -24.08
N ARG A 140 -21.68 -3.30 -22.89
CA ARG A 140 -22.01 -2.65 -21.61
C ARG A 140 -20.96 -1.61 -21.24
N GLY A 141 -21.37 -0.53 -20.58
CA GLY A 141 -20.50 0.46 -19.95
C GLY A 141 -20.43 0.25 -18.45
N LEU A 142 -19.21 0.13 -17.89
CA LEU A 142 -18.98 -0.06 -16.47
C LEU A 142 -18.17 1.12 -15.91
N TYR A 143 -18.58 1.61 -14.73
CA TYR A 143 -17.92 2.72 -14.02
C TYR A 143 -17.19 2.17 -12.80
N LYS A 144 -15.89 1.94 -12.92
CA LYS A 144 -15.08 1.26 -11.91
C LYS A 144 -14.17 2.24 -11.16
N ALA A 145 -14.12 2.10 -9.84
CA ALA A 145 -13.07 2.70 -9.04
C ALA A 145 -11.71 2.07 -9.40
N ASP A 146 -10.64 2.79 -9.14
CA ASP A 146 -9.29 2.29 -9.40
C ASP A 146 -8.87 1.28 -8.32
N PRO A 147 -8.55 0.03 -8.70
CA PRO A 147 -8.10 -0.98 -7.75
C PRO A 147 -6.83 -0.63 -6.98
N PHE A 148 -5.99 0.27 -7.52
CA PHE A 148 -4.75 0.74 -6.93
C PHE A 148 -4.83 2.15 -6.34
N ALA A 149 -6.03 2.75 -6.25
CA ALA A 149 -6.20 4.07 -5.67
C ALA A 149 -5.74 4.11 -4.22
N ASN A 150 -5.00 5.14 -3.85
CA ASN A 150 -4.53 5.35 -2.48
C ASN A 150 -5.49 6.24 -1.65
N TYR A 151 -6.56 6.73 -2.26
CA TYR A 151 -7.60 7.50 -1.60
C TYR A 151 -8.92 7.35 -2.34
N ALA A 152 -10.00 7.13 -1.61
CA ALA A 152 -11.35 7.03 -2.12
C ALA A 152 -12.15 8.31 -1.83
N GLU A 153 -13.16 8.57 -2.65
CA GLU A 153 -14.20 9.54 -2.34
C GLU A 153 -14.94 9.09 -1.08
N GLN A 154 -15.29 10.05 -0.23
CA GLN A 154 -16.11 9.76 0.94
C GLN A 154 -17.51 9.30 0.51
N ARG A 155 -18.00 8.25 1.13
CA ARG A 155 -19.36 7.75 0.87
C ARG A 155 -20.44 8.82 1.06
N PRO A 156 -21.56 8.78 0.30
CA PRO A 156 -21.96 7.70 -0.61
C PRO A 156 -21.26 7.73 -1.96
N GLY A 157 -20.26 8.59 -2.17
CA GLY A 157 -19.46 8.61 -3.38
C GLY A 157 -18.68 7.32 -3.58
N THR A 158 -18.37 6.99 -4.83
CA THR A 158 -17.72 5.73 -5.22
C THR A 158 -16.55 5.94 -6.17
N ALA A 159 -16.07 7.17 -6.30
CA ALA A 159 -14.92 7.48 -7.13
C ALA A 159 -13.60 7.28 -6.38
N SER A 160 -12.53 7.16 -7.13
CA SER A 160 -11.18 7.27 -6.62
C SER A 160 -10.75 8.74 -6.62
N ARG A 161 -9.85 9.11 -5.70
CA ARG A 161 -9.28 10.46 -5.64
C ARG A 161 -7.80 10.41 -5.96
N ILE A 162 -7.35 11.24 -6.90
CA ILE A 162 -5.94 11.36 -7.23
C ILE A 162 -5.19 11.85 -5.99
N THR A 163 -4.19 11.09 -5.54
CA THR A 163 -3.37 11.46 -4.39
C THR A 163 -1.90 11.12 -4.61
N ASP A 164 -1.02 11.85 -3.92
CA ASP A 164 0.42 11.64 -3.98
C ASP A 164 0.94 11.21 -2.61
N ILE A 165 1.00 9.90 -2.40
CA ILE A 165 1.48 9.30 -1.14
C ILE A 165 2.97 9.54 -0.89
N THR A 166 3.75 9.95 -1.90
CA THR A 166 5.16 10.29 -1.70
C THR A 166 5.34 11.54 -0.84
N LYS A 167 4.29 12.32 -0.65
CA LYS A 167 4.24 13.50 0.21
C LYS A 167 3.89 13.21 1.66
N LEU A 168 3.56 11.96 2.01
CA LEU A 168 3.31 11.57 3.40
C LEU A 168 4.56 11.85 4.25
N ARG A 169 4.34 12.36 5.46
CA ARG A 169 5.41 12.76 6.38
C ARG A 169 5.53 11.78 7.53
N TRP A 170 6.51 10.89 7.43
CA TRP A 170 6.87 9.98 8.50
C TRP A 170 7.86 10.65 9.46
N SER A 171 7.61 10.57 10.77
CA SER A 171 8.43 11.18 11.82
C SER A 171 8.71 10.20 12.97
N ASP A 172 8.67 8.93 12.67
CA ASP A 172 8.79 7.80 13.59
C ASP A 172 10.13 7.03 13.46
N ALA A 173 11.14 7.64 12.83
CA ALA A 173 12.45 7.02 12.59
C ALA A 173 13.08 6.45 13.89
N ALA A 174 12.89 7.11 15.03
CA ALA A 174 13.39 6.62 16.32
C ALA A 174 12.67 5.33 16.78
N TRP A 175 11.36 5.22 16.52
CA TRP A 175 10.58 4.02 16.76
C TRP A 175 11.05 2.88 15.86
N MET A 176 11.19 3.14 14.56
CA MET A 176 11.61 2.15 13.57
C MET A 176 13.01 1.61 13.87
N GLU A 177 13.93 2.45 14.34
CA GLU A 177 15.27 2.01 14.76
C GLU A 177 15.21 1.19 16.05
N ALA A 178 14.48 1.64 17.07
CA ALA A 178 14.28 0.89 18.30
C ALA A 178 13.64 -0.49 18.05
N ARG A 179 12.68 -0.57 17.12
CA ARG A 179 12.02 -1.82 16.70
C ARG A 179 13.02 -2.82 16.12
N LYS A 180 14.00 -2.39 15.33
CA LYS A 180 15.03 -3.28 14.76
C LYS A 180 15.92 -3.92 15.81
N GLN A 181 16.18 -3.19 16.89
CA GLN A 181 17.06 -3.63 17.98
C GLN A 181 16.32 -4.40 19.07
N ARG A 182 14.98 -4.44 18.98
CA ARG A 182 14.14 -5.07 19.98
C ARG A 182 14.20 -6.60 19.82
N ASP A 183 14.49 -7.29 20.92
CA ASP A 183 14.33 -8.73 21.00
C ASP A 183 12.82 -9.04 21.16
N ASN A 184 12.13 -9.23 20.05
CA ASN A 184 10.69 -9.44 20.03
C ASN A 184 10.30 -10.81 20.62
N ASP A 185 11.22 -11.77 20.70
CA ASP A 185 10.94 -13.12 21.17
C ASP A 185 10.91 -13.20 22.70
N SER A 186 11.58 -12.27 23.38
CA SER A 186 11.69 -12.25 24.85
C SER A 186 10.79 -11.22 25.53
N LEU A 187 10.18 -10.30 24.80
CA LEU A 187 9.36 -9.24 25.38
C LEU A 187 7.88 -9.60 25.37
N PRO A 188 7.16 -9.31 26.46
CA PRO A 188 5.72 -9.53 26.50
C PRO A 188 5.01 -8.62 25.49
N VAL A 189 4.03 -9.18 24.78
CA VAL A 189 3.16 -8.48 23.84
C VAL A 189 1.74 -8.54 24.38
N SER A 190 1.07 -7.38 24.43
CA SER A 190 -0.34 -7.24 24.73
C SER A 190 -0.98 -6.38 23.66
N ILE A 191 -1.95 -6.93 22.94
CA ILE A 191 -2.58 -6.31 21.77
C ILE A 191 -4.00 -5.91 22.14
N TYR A 192 -4.38 -4.69 21.80
CA TYR A 192 -5.75 -4.20 21.85
C TYR A 192 -6.31 -4.12 20.43
N GLU A 193 -7.20 -5.03 20.09
CA GLU A 193 -7.94 -5.02 18.83
C GLU A 193 -9.06 -4.00 18.90
N VAL A 194 -9.16 -3.14 17.88
CA VAL A 194 -10.11 -2.03 17.90
C VAL A 194 -10.66 -1.69 16.51
N HIS A 195 -11.99 -1.54 16.43
CA HIS A 195 -12.66 -1.03 15.25
C HIS A 195 -12.88 0.49 15.40
N PRO A 196 -12.24 1.35 14.57
CA PRO A 196 -12.28 2.80 14.76
C PRO A 196 -13.69 3.40 14.79
N GLY A 197 -14.59 2.92 13.92
CA GLY A 197 -15.94 3.46 13.79
C GLY A 197 -16.91 3.08 14.91
N SER A 198 -16.58 2.08 15.74
CA SER A 198 -17.46 1.65 16.84
C SER A 198 -16.88 1.88 18.24
N TRP A 199 -15.58 2.20 18.33
CA TRP A 199 -14.91 2.31 19.63
C TRP A 199 -15.39 3.51 20.47
N LYS A 200 -15.39 4.71 19.88
CA LYS A 200 -15.97 5.93 20.47
C LYS A 200 -16.56 6.80 19.38
N LYS A 201 -17.62 7.52 19.73
CA LYS A 201 -18.29 8.47 18.85
C LYS A 201 -18.49 9.81 19.57
N HIS A 202 -18.57 10.88 18.79
CA HIS A 202 -19.04 12.18 19.29
C HIS A 202 -20.51 12.06 19.68
N PRO A 203 -20.93 12.51 20.87
CA PRO A 203 -22.33 12.41 21.30
C PRO A 203 -23.28 13.26 20.46
N HIS A 204 -22.77 14.28 19.78
CA HIS A 204 -23.50 15.19 18.91
C HIS A 204 -22.59 15.62 17.76
N GLY A 205 -22.10 14.64 16.97
CA GLY A 205 -21.20 14.91 15.83
C GLY A 205 -21.85 15.82 14.78
N GLU A 206 -21.05 16.63 14.10
CA GLU A 206 -21.50 17.46 12.97
C GLU A 206 -21.90 16.61 11.77
N ASP A 207 -21.40 15.36 11.68
CA ASP A 207 -21.79 14.36 10.71
C ASP A 207 -22.78 13.35 11.33
N GLU A 208 -23.62 12.74 10.49
CA GLU A 208 -24.64 11.75 10.90
C GLU A 208 -24.04 10.55 11.63
N ASP A 209 -22.77 10.21 11.32
CA ASP A 209 -22.09 9.04 11.85
C ASP A 209 -21.42 9.29 13.19
N GLY A 210 -21.03 10.53 13.49
CA GLY A 210 -20.36 10.93 14.72
C GLY A 210 -19.00 10.26 14.93
N PHE A 211 -18.31 9.83 13.88
CA PHE A 211 -17.03 9.16 13.98
C PHE A 211 -15.94 10.12 14.46
N TYR A 212 -14.98 9.57 15.24
CA TYR A 212 -13.71 10.26 15.42
C TYR A 212 -12.92 10.23 14.12
N ASN A 213 -12.32 11.37 13.75
CA ASN A 213 -11.34 11.35 12.68
C ASN A 213 -10.03 10.68 13.15
N TYR A 214 -9.15 10.31 12.21
CA TYR A 214 -7.89 9.62 12.52
C TYR A 214 -7.04 10.34 13.59
N ARG A 215 -7.04 11.69 13.61
CA ARG A 215 -6.24 12.47 14.55
C ARG A 215 -6.81 12.47 15.97
N GLU A 216 -8.11 12.53 16.09
CA GLU A 216 -8.83 12.45 17.37
C GLU A 216 -8.74 11.04 17.92
N PHE A 217 -9.01 10.05 17.07
CA PHE A 217 -8.91 8.64 17.42
C PHE A 217 -7.52 8.29 17.95
N ALA A 218 -6.44 8.72 17.26
CA ALA A 218 -5.07 8.48 17.67
C ALA A 218 -4.77 8.94 19.10
N LYS A 219 -5.24 10.16 19.46
CA LYS A 219 -4.99 10.75 20.79
C LYS A 219 -5.76 9.98 21.87
N SER A 220 -7.05 9.81 21.67
CA SER A 220 -7.91 9.13 22.64
C SER A 220 -7.54 7.66 22.83
N LEU A 221 -7.19 6.96 21.73
CA LEU A 221 -6.74 5.57 21.78
C LEU A 221 -5.41 5.42 22.51
N ALA A 222 -4.45 6.31 22.26
CA ALA A 222 -3.14 6.24 22.91
C ALA A 222 -3.23 6.44 24.43
N GLU A 223 -4.10 7.32 24.91
CA GLU A 223 -4.38 7.52 26.34
C GLU A 223 -4.89 6.23 26.96
N TYR A 224 -5.95 5.64 26.37
CA TYR A 224 -6.55 4.40 26.85
C TYR A 224 -5.56 3.23 26.84
N VAL A 225 -4.85 3.02 25.75
CA VAL A 225 -3.89 1.91 25.57
C VAL A 225 -2.78 1.99 26.62
N LYS A 226 -2.29 3.21 26.92
CA LYS A 226 -1.26 3.43 27.95
C LYS A 226 -1.79 3.18 29.36
N GLU A 227 -2.99 3.66 29.67
CA GLU A 227 -3.63 3.45 30.95
C GLU A 227 -3.84 1.95 31.23
N MET A 228 -4.26 1.21 30.21
CA MET A 228 -4.52 -0.23 30.31
C MET A 228 -3.26 -1.11 30.17
N GLY A 229 -2.13 -0.54 29.80
CA GLY A 229 -0.86 -1.25 29.69
C GLY A 229 -0.68 -2.11 28.44
N TYR A 230 -1.44 -1.87 27.37
CA TYR A 230 -1.25 -2.53 26.08
C TYR A 230 0.02 -2.02 25.37
N THR A 231 0.67 -2.91 24.62
CA THR A 231 1.89 -2.60 23.87
C THR A 231 1.62 -2.29 22.40
N HIS A 232 0.54 -2.84 21.85
CA HIS A 232 0.14 -2.71 20.46
C HIS A 232 -1.36 -2.47 20.33
N VAL A 233 -1.75 -1.87 19.21
CA VAL A 233 -3.13 -1.83 18.75
C VAL A 233 -3.23 -2.59 17.43
N GLU A 234 -4.32 -3.31 17.23
CA GLU A 234 -4.69 -3.94 15.98
C GLU A 234 -5.92 -3.23 15.43
N LEU A 235 -5.78 -2.65 14.23
CA LEU A 235 -6.82 -1.83 13.60
C LEU A 235 -7.65 -2.69 12.66
N MET A 236 -8.88 -2.99 13.06
CA MET A 236 -9.85 -3.71 12.24
C MET A 236 -10.35 -2.82 11.10
N GLY A 237 -10.53 -3.41 9.91
CA GLY A 237 -11.26 -2.83 8.79
C GLY A 237 -10.80 -1.46 8.32
N ILE A 238 -9.47 -1.25 8.25
CA ILE A 238 -8.91 0.06 7.91
C ILE A 238 -8.90 0.37 6.41
N ALA A 239 -8.97 -0.65 5.55
CA ALA A 239 -9.06 -0.46 4.10
C ALA A 239 -10.43 0.09 3.68
N GLU A 240 -10.49 0.80 2.55
CA GLU A 240 -11.75 1.40 2.07
C GLU A 240 -12.80 0.35 1.74
N HIS A 241 -14.02 0.58 2.23
CA HIS A 241 -15.16 -0.33 2.10
C HIS A 241 -16.49 0.45 2.04
N PRO A 242 -17.52 -0.03 1.32
CA PRO A 242 -18.78 0.70 1.18
C PRO A 242 -19.73 0.51 2.36
N PHE A 243 -19.73 -0.67 3.00
CA PHE A 243 -20.73 -1.08 3.97
C PHE A 243 -20.18 -1.16 5.39
N ASP A 244 -20.69 -0.30 6.29
CA ASP A 244 -20.25 -0.25 7.70
C ASP A 244 -20.50 -1.55 8.46
N GLY A 245 -21.62 -2.22 8.17
CA GLY A 245 -21.95 -3.50 8.80
C GLY A 245 -20.98 -4.64 8.51
N SER A 246 -20.10 -4.46 7.54
CA SER A 246 -19.00 -5.40 7.26
C SER A 246 -17.81 -5.25 8.19
N TRP A 247 -17.79 -4.22 9.04
CA TRP A 247 -16.64 -3.83 9.86
C TRP A 247 -15.35 -3.59 9.08
N GLY A 248 -15.48 -3.28 7.77
CA GLY A 248 -14.35 -3.10 6.87
C GLY A 248 -13.83 -4.37 6.23
N TYR A 249 -14.50 -5.52 6.38
CA TYR A 249 -14.09 -6.78 5.75
C TYR A 249 -14.63 -6.99 4.34
N GLN A 250 -15.49 -6.09 3.85
CA GLN A 250 -15.92 -6.06 2.45
C GLN A 250 -15.21 -4.93 1.69
N VAL A 251 -13.93 -5.15 1.43
CA VAL A 251 -13.00 -4.13 0.90
C VAL A 251 -13.25 -3.87 -0.58
N THR A 252 -13.36 -2.59 -0.96
CA THR A 252 -13.37 -2.13 -2.37
C THR A 252 -12.12 -1.35 -2.76
N GLY A 253 -11.40 -0.77 -1.80
CA GLY A 253 -10.16 -0.03 -2.02
C GLY A 253 -8.99 -0.60 -1.21
N TYR A 254 -8.32 -1.60 -1.77
CA TYR A 254 -7.25 -2.35 -1.08
C TYR A 254 -6.02 -1.50 -0.73
N TYR A 255 -5.76 -0.45 -1.51
CA TYR A 255 -4.59 0.42 -1.35
C TYR A 255 -4.92 1.78 -0.72
N ALA A 256 -6.13 1.95 -0.18
CA ALA A 256 -6.58 3.18 0.45
C ALA A 256 -7.00 2.95 1.89
N PRO A 257 -6.55 3.76 2.86
CA PRO A 257 -7.20 3.83 4.16
C PRO A 257 -8.62 4.40 3.97
N THR A 258 -9.58 3.90 4.75
CA THR A 258 -10.98 4.34 4.57
C THR A 258 -11.12 5.85 4.75
N SER A 259 -11.81 6.48 3.82
CA SER A 259 -12.08 7.92 3.79
C SER A 259 -13.03 8.39 4.90
N ARG A 260 -13.70 7.46 5.59
CA ARG A 260 -14.63 7.74 6.70
C ARG A 260 -14.04 8.58 7.82
N TYR A 261 -12.76 8.36 8.10
CA TYR A 261 -12.09 8.95 9.26
C TYR A 261 -11.07 10.02 8.86
N GLY A 262 -10.98 10.37 7.59
CA GLY A 262 -10.09 11.42 7.08
C GLY A 262 -9.27 11.03 5.86
N THR A 263 -8.18 11.73 5.68
CA THR A 263 -7.28 11.58 4.53
C THR A 263 -6.17 10.54 4.79
N PRO A 264 -5.45 10.08 3.75
CA PRO A 264 -4.25 9.28 3.93
C PRO A 264 -3.17 9.96 4.80
N GLU A 265 -3.07 11.29 4.75
CA GLU A 265 -2.17 12.07 5.62
C GLU A 265 -2.61 12.01 7.09
N ASP A 266 -3.93 12.00 7.36
CA ASP A 266 -4.45 11.84 8.71
C ASP A 266 -4.21 10.44 9.25
N PHE A 267 -4.34 9.42 8.40
CA PHE A 267 -3.96 8.05 8.74
C PHE A 267 -2.47 7.94 9.07
N ALA A 268 -1.59 8.47 8.22
CA ALA A 268 -0.16 8.52 8.50
C ALA A 268 0.16 9.28 9.80
N TYR A 269 -0.56 10.38 10.07
CA TYR A 269 -0.45 11.08 11.35
C TYR A 269 -0.80 10.18 12.54
N MET A 270 -1.88 9.39 12.43
CA MET A 270 -2.31 8.46 13.49
C MET A 270 -1.21 7.44 13.80
N VAL A 271 -0.67 6.79 12.79
CA VAL A 271 0.42 5.82 12.97
C VAL A 271 1.66 6.48 13.60
N ASN A 272 2.09 7.63 13.06
CA ASN A 272 3.19 8.42 13.64
C ASN A 272 2.95 8.77 15.12
N TYR A 273 1.72 9.16 15.47
CA TYR A 273 1.37 9.54 16.83
C TYR A 273 1.47 8.33 17.77
N LEU A 274 0.91 7.19 17.38
CA LEU A 274 0.98 5.94 18.16
C LEU A 274 2.44 5.47 18.35
N HIS A 275 3.26 5.49 17.32
CA HIS A 275 4.68 5.17 17.38
C HIS A 275 5.44 6.11 18.33
N LYS A 276 5.16 7.41 18.33
CA LYS A 276 5.73 8.37 19.29
C LYS A 276 5.31 8.07 20.73
N GLN A 277 4.13 7.50 20.93
CA GLN A 277 3.65 7.04 22.24
C GLN A 277 4.20 5.66 22.62
N LYS A 278 5.08 5.06 21.79
CA LYS A 278 5.67 3.72 21.94
C LYS A 278 4.64 2.59 21.84
N ILE A 279 3.59 2.79 21.07
CA ILE A 279 2.55 1.82 20.77
C ILE A 279 2.77 1.30 19.36
N GLY A 280 2.88 -0.04 19.20
CA GLY A 280 2.95 -0.69 17.90
C GLY A 280 1.58 -0.70 17.22
N VAL A 281 1.58 -0.67 15.89
CA VAL A 281 0.35 -0.70 15.07
C VAL A 281 0.36 -1.96 14.22
N ILE A 282 -0.72 -2.72 14.27
CA ILE A 282 -1.00 -3.88 13.44
C ILE A 282 -2.20 -3.53 12.59
N LEU A 283 -2.11 -3.82 11.30
CA LEU A 283 -3.24 -3.69 10.37
C LEU A 283 -3.82 -5.07 10.12
N ASP A 284 -5.12 -5.20 10.36
CA ASP A 284 -5.86 -6.39 9.99
C ASP A 284 -6.04 -6.39 8.45
N TRP A 285 -5.43 -7.38 7.79
CA TRP A 285 -5.39 -7.50 6.35
C TRP A 285 -6.11 -8.74 5.87
N VAL A 286 -7.21 -8.54 5.12
CA VAL A 286 -8.09 -9.62 4.66
C VAL A 286 -8.07 -9.75 3.13
N PRO A 287 -7.15 -10.53 2.55
CA PRO A 287 -7.00 -10.68 1.10
C PRO A 287 -7.85 -11.84 0.54
N ALA A 288 -8.92 -12.23 1.21
CA ALA A 288 -9.66 -13.46 0.89
C ALA A 288 -10.79 -13.23 -0.12
N HIS A 289 -11.53 -12.16 0.05
CA HIS A 289 -12.79 -11.91 -0.68
C HIS A 289 -13.07 -10.41 -0.81
N PHE A 290 -14.03 -10.06 -1.65
CA PHE A 290 -14.47 -8.67 -1.86
C PHE A 290 -15.98 -8.62 -2.15
N PRO A 291 -16.64 -7.45 -1.92
CA PRO A 291 -18.08 -7.30 -2.12
C PRO A 291 -18.46 -7.22 -3.61
N ARG A 292 -19.77 -7.33 -3.88
CA ARG A 292 -20.34 -7.27 -5.23
C ARG A 292 -20.74 -5.87 -5.66
N ASP A 293 -20.20 -4.85 -5.03
CA ASP A 293 -20.48 -3.46 -5.38
C ASP A 293 -20.02 -3.14 -6.80
N ALA A 294 -20.92 -2.58 -7.60
CA ALA A 294 -20.71 -2.38 -9.04
C ALA A 294 -19.46 -1.55 -9.39
N HIS A 295 -19.03 -0.66 -8.50
CA HIS A 295 -17.81 0.14 -8.66
C HIS A 295 -16.53 -0.59 -8.25
N GLY A 296 -16.66 -1.73 -7.52
CA GLY A 296 -15.55 -2.54 -7.01
C GLY A 296 -14.99 -3.52 -8.04
N LEU A 297 -14.42 -4.62 -7.52
CA LEU A 297 -13.65 -5.59 -8.32
C LEU A 297 -14.50 -6.62 -9.03
N GLU A 298 -15.76 -6.87 -8.60
CA GLU A 298 -16.64 -7.86 -9.23
C GLU A 298 -16.82 -7.56 -10.72
N GLU A 299 -16.62 -8.56 -11.57
CA GLU A 299 -16.72 -8.46 -13.04
C GLU A 299 -16.06 -7.18 -13.56
N PHE A 300 -14.83 -6.92 -13.14
CA PHE A 300 -14.18 -5.62 -13.26
C PHE A 300 -14.19 -5.04 -14.68
N ASP A 301 -14.02 -5.90 -15.68
CA ASP A 301 -14.04 -5.51 -17.11
C ASP A 301 -15.15 -6.19 -17.91
N GLY A 302 -16.16 -6.69 -17.20
CA GLY A 302 -17.26 -7.48 -17.76
C GLY A 302 -17.03 -8.98 -17.73
N GLY A 303 -15.93 -9.42 -17.14
CA GLY A 303 -15.59 -10.82 -16.87
C GLY A 303 -14.98 -11.00 -15.50
N CYS A 304 -14.78 -12.26 -15.10
CA CYS A 304 -14.14 -12.62 -13.84
C CYS A 304 -12.65 -12.33 -13.91
N VAL A 305 -12.24 -11.10 -13.62
CA VAL A 305 -10.83 -10.66 -13.63
C VAL A 305 -10.15 -11.07 -12.33
N TYR A 306 -10.68 -10.65 -11.20
CA TYR A 306 -10.11 -10.86 -9.86
C TYR A 306 -10.65 -12.12 -9.20
N GLU A 307 -11.89 -12.53 -9.51
CA GLU A 307 -12.57 -13.66 -8.92
C GLU A 307 -12.45 -14.94 -9.75
N TYR A 308 -12.74 -16.08 -9.10
CA TYR A 308 -12.96 -17.34 -9.82
C TYR A 308 -14.21 -17.28 -10.69
N ALA A 309 -14.12 -17.81 -11.91
CA ALA A 309 -15.26 -17.91 -12.82
C ALA A 309 -16.25 -19.01 -12.42
N ASP A 310 -15.81 -20.06 -11.73
CA ASP A 310 -16.68 -21.11 -11.19
C ASP A 310 -17.38 -20.60 -9.91
N PRO A 311 -18.72 -20.42 -9.90
CA PRO A 311 -19.43 -19.92 -8.72
C PRO A 311 -19.24 -20.77 -7.47
N LYS A 312 -18.98 -22.08 -7.61
CA LYS A 312 -18.72 -22.96 -6.48
C LYS A 312 -17.40 -22.64 -5.75
N LYS A 313 -16.47 -21.99 -6.43
CA LYS A 313 -15.19 -21.53 -5.87
C LYS A 313 -15.17 -20.02 -5.64
N GLY A 314 -15.89 -19.28 -6.47
CA GLY A 314 -15.83 -17.82 -6.56
C GLY A 314 -16.79 -17.08 -5.65
N GLU A 315 -17.59 -17.77 -4.85
CA GLU A 315 -18.61 -17.11 -4.03
C GLU A 315 -18.64 -17.61 -2.59
N HIS A 316 -18.85 -16.66 -1.67
CA HIS A 316 -19.30 -16.91 -0.31
C HIS A 316 -20.77 -16.50 -0.21
N PRO A 317 -21.74 -17.42 -0.43
CA PRO A 317 -23.17 -17.07 -0.48
C PRO A 317 -23.67 -16.44 0.81
N GLU A 318 -23.16 -16.90 1.97
CA GLU A 318 -23.56 -16.40 3.30
C GLU A 318 -23.14 -14.94 3.53
N TRP A 319 -22.04 -14.52 2.94
CA TRP A 319 -21.49 -13.15 3.07
C TRP A 319 -21.83 -12.25 1.88
N GLY A 320 -22.35 -12.84 0.80
CA GLY A 320 -22.63 -12.11 -0.44
C GLY A 320 -21.38 -11.60 -1.15
N THR A 321 -20.22 -12.25 -0.96
CA THR A 321 -18.93 -11.79 -1.47
C THR A 321 -18.37 -12.73 -2.55
N LYS A 322 -17.43 -12.21 -3.35
CA LYS A 322 -16.63 -12.95 -4.32
C LYS A 322 -15.29 -13.35 -3.72
N VAL A 323 -14.76 -14.48 -4.16
CA VAL A 323 -13.46 -15.03 -3.74
C VAL A 323 -12.42 -14.71 -4.80
N PHE A 324 -11.27 -14.19 -4.41
CA PHE A 324 -10.14 -13.98 -5.30
C PHE A 324 -9.69 -15.27 -5.98
N ASP A 325 -9.41 -15.20 -7.28
CA ASP A 325 -8.78 -16.30 -8.01
C ASP A 325 -7.28 -16.38 -7.73
N PHE A 326 -6.93 -17.06 -6.65
CA PHE A 326 -5.54 -17.26 -6.23
C PHE A 326 -4.71 -18.06 -7.25
N GLY A 327 -5.34 -18.69 -8.24
CA GLY A 327 -4.66 -19.37 -9.33
C GLY A 327 -4.11 -18.43 -10.40
N LYS A 328 -4.62 -17.20 -10.50
CA LYS A 328 -4.13 -16.19 -11.44
C LYS A 328 -2.88 -15.49 -10.91
N SER A 329 -1.83 -15.47 -11.71
CA SER A 329 -0.56 -14.82 -11.34
C SER A 329 -0.73 -13.33 -11.07
N GLU A 330 -1.52 -12.63 -11.87
CA GLU A 330 -1.81 -11.21 -11.74
C GLU A 330 -2.58 -10.89 -10.45
N VAL A 331 -3.54 -11.74 -10.05
CA VAL A 331 -4.29 -11.60 -8.80
C VAL A 331 -3.37 -11.83 -7.60
N LYS A 332 -2.53 -12.87 -7.67
CA LYS A 332 -1.49 -13.10 -6.66
C LYS A 332 -0.55 -11.89 -6.55
N ASN A 333 -0.13 -11.33 -7.69
CA ASN A 333 0.69 -10.12 -7.73
C ASN A 333 -0.01 -8.93 -7.07
N PHE A 334 -1.29 -8.71 -7.38
CA PHE A 334 -2.10 -7.65 -6.78
C PHE A 334 -2.13 -7.75 -5.25
N LEU A 335 -2.38 -8.94 -4.71
CA LEU A 335 -2.49 -9.16 -3.26
C LEU A 335 -1.13 -9.06 -2.55
N ILE A 336 -0.06 -9.65 -3.11
CA ILE A 336 1.29 -9.54 -2.51
C ILE A 336 1.78 -8.08 -2.56
N ALA A 337 1.57 -7.40 -3.69
CA ALA A 337 1.91 -5.99 -3.82
C ALA A 337 1.13 -5.12 -2.82
N ASN A 338 -0.13 -5.47 -2.54
CA ASN A 338 -0.93 -4.78 -1.53
C ASN A 338 -0.37 -4.95 -0.11
N ALA A 339 0.01 -6.17 0.29
CA ALA A 339 0.65 -6.40 1.58
C ALA A 339 1.96 -5.58 1.73
N LEU A 340 2.78 -5.57 0.67
CA LEU A 340 4.02 -4.78 0.67
C LEU A 340 3.75 -3.27 0.72
N TYR A 341 2.73 -2.79 0.00
CA TYR A 341 2.31 -1.39 0.07
C TYR A 341 2.04 -0.95 1.51
N TRP A 342 1.24 -1.70 2.27
CA TRP A 342 0.94 -1.38 3.67
C TRP A 342 2.14 -1.46 4.61
N VAL A 343 3.16 -2.25 4.27
CA VAL A 343 4.40 -2.34 5.06
C VAL A 343 5.38 -1.23 4.71
N GLU A 344 5.39 -0.76 3.44
CA GLU A 344 6.33 0.25 2.95
C GLU A 344 5.84 1.68 3.18
N HIS A 345 4.51 1.88 3.21
CA HIS A 345 3.84 3.18 3.29
C HIS A 345 2.93 3.30 4.52
#